data_f2ec07dee0ccbdac090d4def78f4e0b7
#
_entry.id   f2ec07dee0ccbdac090d4def78f4e0b7
#
_cell.length_a   1.000
_cell.length_b   1.000
_cell.length_c   1.000
_cell.angle_alpha   90.00
_cell.angle_beta   90.00
_cell.angle_gamma   90.00
#
_symmetry.space_group_name_H-M   'P 1'
#
loop_
_entity.id
_entity.type
_entity.pdbx_description
1 polymer ?
#
loop_
_entity_poly.entity_id
_entity_poly.type
_entity_poly.pdbx_seq_one_letter_code
_entity_poly.pdbx_strand_id
1 'polypeptide(L)'
;MKPIRSFLNYSGNKFRLLPQLFPLFPHDNISTFIDLFCGSAVVSLNFPDCETIIANDIDTHLIQLLSRISNQQYPEFKQHILNIAEQYKLSNTDKYGYSYYQANSSKGLAGINRKAFNRMRFDYNYRDSSHDDSLDLLYTLIVFGYNNQMRFNRHGVFNNPVGKRDFNIRMQAKLRDFIHASQSKHIHFCNDDFSNIGFYGRNAFVYADPPYSLTTAVYNEATSWNEKNDQLLFEYLDSIDNLGGRFALSNVFTLKGKTNFSLIKWSNKYHIHHLNMSYSYSSYNTVRSGSTDEVLITNY
;
A
#
# COMPACT_ATOMS: atom_id res chain seq x y z
N MET A 1 -18.90 -7.94 -5.09
CA MET A 1 -18.00 -7.24 -6.04
C MET A 1 -16.62 -7.88 -5.97
N LYS A 2 -15.85 -7.95 -7.06
CA LYS A 2 -14.47 -8.50 -7.02
C LYS A 2 -13.56 -7.49 -6.34
N PRO A 3 -12.74 -7.88 -5.35
CA PRO A 3 -11.87 -6.94 -4.65
C PRO A 3 -10.86 -6.26 -5.59
N ILE A 4 -10.67 -4.96 -5.39
CA ILE A 4 -9.78 -4.09 -6.16
C ILE A 4 -8.36 -4.24 -5.62
N ARG A 5 -7.40 -4.43 -6.52
CA ARG A 5 -5.97 -4.45 -6.19
C ARG A 5 -5.36 -3.08 -6.44
N SER A 6 -4.54 -2.63 -5.53
CA SER A 6 -3.69 -1.47 -5.81
C SER A 6 -2.75 -1.75 -7.00
N PHE A 7 -2.34 -0.70 -7.69
CA PHE A 7 -1.31 -0.77 -8.72
C PHE A 7 0.10 -1.00 -8.12
N LEU A 8 0.29 -0.66 -6.85
CA LEU A 8 1.53 -0.92 -6.09
C LEU A 8 1.53 -2.32 -5.49
N ASN A 9 2.68 -2.97 -5.53
CA ASN A 9 2.97 -4.09 -4.63
C ASN A 9 3.61 -3.53 -3.37
N TYR A 10 2.79 -3.27 -2.37
CA TYR A 10 3.20 -2.76 -1.07
C TYR A 10 3.36 -3.91 -0.08
N SER A 11 4.46 -3.90 0.68
CA SER A 11 4.73 -4.94 1.68
C SER A 11 3.70 -4.83 2.80
N GLY A 12 3.19 -5.96 3.27
CA GLY A 12 2.19 -5.98 4.34
C GLY A 12 0.76 -5.64 3.90
N ASN A 13 0.49 -5.41 2.59
CA ASN A 13 -0.89 -5.08 2.16
C ASN A 13 -1.89 -6.18 2.54
N LYS A 14 -3.07 -5.77 2.95
CA LYS A 14 -4.13 -6.65 3.50
C LYS A 14 -5.04 -7.26 2.45
N PHE A 15 -4.71 -7.21 1.14
CA PHE A 15 -5.59 -7.72 0.08
C PHE A 15 -6.07 -9.15 0.31
N ARG A 16 -5.20 -10.03 0.80
CA ARG A 16 -5.55 -11.44 1.07
C ARG A 16 -6.41 -11.62 2.32
N LEU A 17 -6.34 -10.66 3.24
CA LEU A 17 -7.10 -10.67 4.49
C LEU A 17 -8.46 -9.98 4.38
N LEU A 18 -8.73 -9.21 3.31
CA LEU A 18 -10.01 -8.51 3.15
C LEU A 18 -11.24 -9.41 3.39
N PRO A 19 -11.27 -10.69 2.91
CA PRO A 19 -12.41 -11.57 3.18
C PRO A 19 -12.62 -11.93 4.65
N GLN A 20 -11.57 -11.80 5.49
CA GLN A 20 -11.65 -12.02 6.93
C GLN A 20 -11.87 -10.74 7.70
N LEU A 21 -11.30 -9.61 7.23
CA LEU A 21 -11.41 -8.31 7.89
C LEU A 21 -12.82 -7.71 7.74
N PHE A 22 -13.36 -7.67 6.53
CA PHE A 22 -14.62 -6.97 6.28
C PHE A 22 -15.82 -7.54 7.04
N PRO A 23 -16.00 -8.84 7.22
CA PRO A 23 -17.06 -9.36 8.07
C PRO A 23 -16.94 -8.96 9.55
N LEU A 24 -15.73 -8.57 9.99
CA LEU A 24 -15.45 -8.12 11.35
C LEU A 24 -15.54 -6.60 11.52
N PHE A 25 -15.62 -5.83 10.42
CA PHE A 25 -15.78 -4.39 10.47
C PHE A 25 -17.23 -4.01 10.78
N PRO A 26 -17.50 -2.84 11.37
CA PRO A 26 -18.86 -2.42 11.62
C PRO A 26 -19.57 -2.15 10.28
N HIS A 27 -20.85 -2.57 10.19
CA HIS A 27 -21.65 -2.51 8.96
C HIS A 27 -22.71 -1.40 8.98
N ASP A 28 -22.91 -0.75 10.11
CA ASP A 28 -23.99 0.22 10.33
C ASP A 28 -23.44 1.55 10.82
N ASN A 29 -24.10 2.63 10.41
CA ASN A 29 -23.84 4.00 10.91
C ASN A 29 -22.39 4.47 10.77
N ILE A 30 -21.69 4.11 9.68
CA ILE A 30 -20.38 4.64 9.34
C ILE A 30 -20.55 5.77 8.33
N SER A 31 -20.33 7.00 8.75
CA SER A 31 -20.23 8.16 7.86
C SER A 31 -18.79 8.42 7.42
N THR A 32 -17.82 8.18 8.31
CA THR A 32 -16.40 8.41 8.02
C THR A 32 -15.57 7.17 8.31
N PHE A 33 -14.84 6.70 7.31
CA PHE A 33 -13.84 5.65 7.45
C PHE A 33 -12.43 6.26 7.42
N ILE A 34 -11.60 5.92 8.40
CA ILE A 34 -10.23 6.39 8.53
C ILE A 34 -9.29 5.18 8.45
N ASP A 35 -8.56 5.07 7.34
CA ASP A 35 -7.46 4.11 7.15
C ASP A 35 -6.17 4.78 7.61
N LEU A 36 -5.79 4.55 8.88
CA LEU A 36 -4.79 5.35 9.59
C LEU A 36 -3.36 5.12 9.09
N PHE A 37 -3.10 3.95 8.48
CA PHE A 37 -1.82 3.54 7.88
C PHE A 37 -2.12 2.89 6.53
N CYS A 38 -2.59 3.68 5.57
CA CYS A 38 -3.24 3.13 4.38
C CYS A 38 -2.31 2.35 3.43
N GLY A 39 -0.99 2.58 3.51
CA GLY A 39 -0.05 1.96 2.59
C GLY A 39 -0.51 2.13 1.13
N SER A 40 -0.70 1.04 0.41
CA SER A 40 -1.21 1.08 -0.96
C SER A 40 -2.73 1.29 -1.08
N ALA A 41 -3.39 1.74 -0.04
CA ALA A 41 -4.82 2.04 0.07
C ALA A 41 -5.76 0.85 -0.24
N VAL A 42 -5.28 -0.39 -0.09
CA VAL A 42 -6.08 -1.59 -0.44
C VAL A 42 -7.35 -1.71 0.41
N VAL A 43 -7.30 -1.36 1.70
CA VAL A 43 -8.47 -1.40 2.57
C VAL A 43 -9.44 -0.28 2.18
N SER A 44 -8.95 0.94 2.04
CA SER A 44 -9.73 2.11 1.61
C SER A 44 -10.46 1.88 0.27
N LEU A 45 -9.76 1.35 -0.74
CA LEU A 45 -10.32 1.06 -2.08
C LEU A 45 -11.48 0.06 -2.05
N ASN A 46 -11.49 -0.83 -1.06
CA ASN A 46 -12.45 -1.93 -0.95
C ASN A 46 -13.45 -1.75 0.19
N PHE A 47 -13.28 -0.72 1.03
CA PHE A 47 -14.23 -0.43 2.10
C PHE A 47 -15.63 -0.14 1.50
N PRO A 48 -16.72 -0.58 2.14
CA PRO A 48 -18.08 -0.23 1.71
C PRO A 48 -18.27 1.28 1.53
N ASP A 49 -19.25 1.68 0.74
CA ASP A 49 -19.53 3.09 0.50
C ASP A 49 -19.93 3.79 1.81
N CYS A 50 -19.29 4.90 2.09
CA CYS A 50 -19.60 5.83 3.19
C CYS A 50 -19.40 7.27 2.68
N GLU A 51 -19.76 8.27 3.48
CA GLU A 51 -19.71 9.67 3.04
C GLU A 51 -18.27 10.15 2.80
N THR A 52 -17.34 9.71 3.66
CA THR A 52 -15.94 10.14 3.61
C THR A 52 -15.00 8.99 3.91
N ILE A 53 -13.97 8.81 3.09
CA ILE A 53 -12.85 7.92 3.35
C ILE A 53 -11.58 8.77 3.45
N ILE A 54 -10.89 8.67 4.60
CA ILE A 54 -9.58 9.30 4.83
C ILE A 54 -8.54 8.19 4.82
N ALA A 55 -7.63 8.24 3.84
CA ALA A 55 -6.52 7.31 3.70
C ALA A 55 -5.21 8.02 4.06
N ASN A 56 -4.69 7.77 5.28
CA ASN A 56 -3.51 8.42 5.79
C ASN A 56 -2.28 7.51 5.75
N ASP A 57 -1.12 8.09 5.48
CA ASP A 57 0.18 7.44 5.69
C ASP A 57 1.27 8.49 5.89
N ILE A 58 2.29 8.16 6.68
CA ILE A 58 3.44 9.03 6.93
C ILE A 58 4.39 9.10 5.71
N ASP A 59 4.35 8.14 4.80
CA ASP A 59 5.21 8.11 3.59
C ASP A 59 4.75 9.15 2.57
N THR A 60 5.46 10.28 2.55
CA THR A 60 5.15 11.41 1.67
C THR A 60 5.19 11.03 0.18
N HIS A 61 6.16 10.22 -0.25
CA HIS A 61 6.26 9.80 -1.65
C HIS A 61 5.05 8.94 -2.06
N LEU A 62 4.60 8.09 -1.15
CA LEU A 62 3.45 7.23 -1.36
C LEU A 62 2.18 8.06 -1.50
N ILE A 63 1.90 8.93 -0.53
CA ILE A 63 0.66 9.73 -0.51
C ILE A 63 0.60 10.71 -1.68
N GLN A 64 1.71 11.38 -2.00
CA GLN A 64 1.76 12.26 -3.18
C GLN A 64 1.45 11.49 -4.47
N LEU A 65 2.00 10.28 -4.63
CA LEU A 65 1.73 9.44 -5.80
C LEU A 65 0.27 8.98 -5.85
N LEU A 66 -0.29 8.48 -4.73
CA LEU A 66 -1.69 8.05 -4.67
C LEU A 66 -2.64 9.21 -4.97
N SER A 67 -2.41 10.37 -4.37
CA SER A 67 -3.18 11.60 -4.59
C SER A 67 -3.07 12.09 -6.04
N ARG A 68 -1.85 12.10 -6.62
CA ARG A 68 -1.63 12.48 -8.03
C ARG A 68 -2.46 11.61 -8.96
N ILE A 69 -2.42 10.29 -8.78
CA ILE A 69 -3.10 9.33 -9.67
C ILE A 69 -4.62 9.35 -9.46
N SER A 70 -5.10 9.47 -8.23
CA SER A 70 -6.55 9.50 -7.94
C SER A 70 -7.28 10.66 -8.62
N ASN A 71 -6.59 11.77 -8.87
CA ASN A 71 -7.13 12.97 -9.53
C ASN A 71 -7.07 12.93 -11.07
N GLN A 72 -6.61 11.82 -11.66
CA GLN A 72 -6.48 11.71 -13.12
C GLN A 72 -7.75 11.17 -13.79
N GLN A 73 -7.91 11.49 -15.06
CA GLN A 73 -8.83 10.76 -15.94
C GLN A 73 -8.07 9.57 -16.56
N TYR A 74 -8.62 8.36 -16.43
CA TYR A 74 -7.89 7.14 -16.81
C TYR A 74 -7.42 7.12 -18.27
N PRO A 75 -8.26 7.43 -19.28
CA PRO A 75 -7.82 7.38 -20.68
C PRO A 75 -6.64 8.30 -20.97
N GLU A 76 -6.70 9.53 -20.47
CA GLU A 76 -5.67 10.56 -20.67
C GLU A 76 -4.38 10.19 -19.95
N PHE A 77 -4.49 9.77 -18.69
CA PHE A 77 -3.32 9.38 -17.90
C PHE A 77 -2.65 8.11 -18.45
N LYS A 78 -3.45 7.11 -18.87
CA LYS A 78 -2.91 5.94 -19.57
C LYS A 78 -2.08 6.35 -20.78
N GLN A 79 -2.60 7.26 -21.64
CA GLN A 79 -1.90 7.71 -22.82
C GLN A 79 -0.63 8.48 -22.46
N HIS A 80 -0.68 9.30 -21.42
CA HIS A 80 0.47 10.04 -20.93
C HIS A 80 1.61 9.09 -20.48
N ILE A 81 1.31 8.04 -19.72
CA ILE A 81 2.31 7.02 -19.31
C ILE A 81 2.87 6.25 -20.53
N LEU A 82 2.05 5.96 -21.53
CA LEU A 82 2.53 5.36 -22.77
C LEU A 82 3.48 6.30 -23.54
N ASN A 83 3.22 7.60 -23.55
CA ASN A 83 4.09 8.60 -24.17
C ASN A 83 5.43 8.70 -23.43
N ILE A 84 5.44 8.68 -22.09
CA ILE A 84 6.67 8.63 -21.30
C ILE A 84 7.46 7.35 -21.65
N ALA A 85 6.80 6.20 -21.70
CA ALA A 85 7.45 4.93 -22.03
C ALA A 85 8.07 4.96 -23.44
N GLU A 86 7.40 5.57 -24.42
CA GLU A 86 7.91 5.75 -25.79
C GLU A 86 9.12 6.71 -25.84
N GLN A 87 9.04 7.85 -25.15
CA GLN A 87 10.13 8.82 -25.05
C GLN A 87 11.43 8.21 -24.50
N TYR A 88 11.31 7.33 -23.51
CA TYR A 88 12.45 6.59 -22.97
C TYR A 88 12.80 5.32 -23.78
N LYS A 89 12.02 4.95 -24.80
CA LYS A 89 12.19 3.72 -25.58
C LYS A 89 12.04 2.45 -24.74
N LEU A 90 11.11 2.45 -23.81
CA LEU A 90 10.70 1.29 -23.04
C LEU A 90 9.79 0.37 -23.89
N SER A 91 9.70 -0.90 -23.54
CA SER A 91 8.86 -1.86 -24.25
C SER A 91 7.36 -1.56 -24.09
N ASN A 92 6.58 -1.94 -25.11
CA ASN A 92 5.13 -1.90 -25.11
C ASN A 92 4.59 -3.22 -25.68
N THR A 93 4.41 -4.23 -24.80
CA THR A 93 3.92 -5.55 -25.23
C THR A 93 2.43 -5.57 -25.54
N ASP A 94 1.67 -4.57 -25.09
CA ASP A 94 0.27 -4.41 -25.47
C ASP A 94 0.13 -4.08 -26.97
N LYS A 95 1.05 -3.26 -27.50
CA LYS A 95 1.09 -2.85 -28.90
C LYS A 95 1.80 -3.85 -29.81
N TYR A 96 2.97 -4.37 -29.39
CA TYR A 96 3.86 -5.12 -30.27
C TYR A 96 3.96 -6.61 -29.95
N GLY A 97 3.49 -7.05 -28.79
CA GLY A 97 3.64 -8.41 -28.31
C GLY A 97 5.07 -8.74 -27.82
N TYR A 98 5.23 -9.87 -27.13
CA TYR A 98 6.54 -10.32 -26.61
C TYR A 98 7.49 -10.77 -27.72
N SER A 99 6.97 -11.36 -28.81
CA SER A 99 7.77 -11.86 -29.95
C SER A 99 8.55 -10.75 -30.65
N TYR A 100 7.97 -9.56 -30.77
CA TYR A 100 8.66 -8.37 -31.31
C TYR A 100 9.97 -8.08 -30.58
N TYR A 101 9.99 -8.28 -29.27
CA TYR A 101 11.16 -8.07 -28.41
C TYR A 101 12.05 -9.31 -28.27
N GLN A 102 11.83 -10.37 -29.06
CA GLN A 102 12.51 -11.66 -28.94
C GLN A 102 12.50 -12.21 -27.48
N ALA A 103 11.38 -11.98 -26.80
CA ALA A 103 11.15 -12.32 -25.40
C ALA A 103 9.88 -13.17 -25.27
N ASN A 104 9.69 -13.72 -24.09
CA ASN A 104 8.45 -14.38 -23.68
C ASN A 104 8.13 -14.04 -22.21
N SER A 105 6.98 -14.47 -21.74
CA SER A 105 6.54 -14.15 -20.38
C SER A 105 7.47 -14.71 -19.29
N SER A 106 8.22 -15.77 -19.54
CA SER A 106 9.18 -16.36 -18.61
C SER A 106 10.50 -15.59 -18.55
N LYS A 107 11.12 -15.34 -19.73
CA LYS A 107 12.36 -14.55 -19.85
C LYS A 107 12.15 -13.10 -19.39
N GLY A 108 10.99 -12.51 -19.75
CA GLY A 108 10.63 -11.14 -19.43
C GLY A 108 11.41 -10.10 -20.23
N LEU A 109 11.21 -8.83 -19.89
CA LEU A 109 11.66 -7.65 -20.64
C LEU A 109 12.81 -6.89 -19.95
N ALA A 110 13.33 -7.41 -18.82
CA ALA A 110 14.35 -6.70 -18.03
C ALA A 110 15.60 -6.36 -18.85
N GLY A 111 16.08 -7.27 -19.68
CA GLY A 111 17.23 -7.03 -20.56
C GLY A 111 16.97 -5.94 -21.61
N ILE A 112 15.77 -5.93 -22.17
CA ILE A 112 15.32 -4.95 -23.18
C ILE A 112 15.24 -3.56 -22.57
N ASN A 113 14.59 -3.45 -21.41
CA ASN A 113 14.29 -2.15 -20.78
C ASN A 113 15.44 -1.57 -19.95
N ARG A 114 16.49 -2.36 -19.62
CA ARG A 114 17.51 -1.98 -18.62
C ARG A 114 18.15 -0.62 -18.89
N LYS A 115 18.61 -0.38 -20.11
CA LYS A 115 19.29 0.89 -20.46
C LYS A 115 18.33 2.08 -20.37
N ALA A 116 17.15 1.94 -20.92
CA ALA A 116 16.09 2.96 -20.91
C ALA A 116 15.60 3.26 -19.49
N PHE A 117 15.33 2.20 -18.71
CA PHE A 117 14.92 2.30 -17.31
C PHE A 117 15.97 3.00 -16.45
N ASN A 118 17.26 2.66 -16.59
CA ASN A 118 18.32 3.31 -15.82
C ASN A 118 18.46 4.80 -16.16
N ARG A 119 18.26 5.18 -17.44
CA ARG A 119 18.21 6.59 -17.84
C ARG A 119 17.03 7.32 -17.19
N MET A 120 15.82 6.74 -17.28
CA MET A 120 14.63 7.31 -16.67
C MET A 120 14.79 7.46 -15.14
N ARG A 121 15.38 6.45 -14.47
CA ARG A 121 15.68 6.48 -13.04
C ARG A 121 16.70 7.56 -12.69
N PHE A 122 17.70 7.79 -13.53
CA PHE A 122 18.66 8.88 -13.38
C PHE A 122 17.96 10.25 -13.52
N ASP A 123 17.14 10.42 -14.56
CA ASP A 123 16.38 11.66 -14.77
C ASP A 123 15.45 11.94 -13.58
N TYR A 124 14.73 10.94 -13.07
CA TYR A 124 13.89 11.07 -11.87
C TYR A 124 14.68 11.54 -10.65
N ASN A 125 15.84 10.94 -10.40
CA ASN A 125 16.62 11.22 -9.19
C ASN A 125 17.40 12.52 -9.22
N TYR A 126 17.80 13.03 -10.40
CA TYR A 126 18.81 14.07 -10.50
C TYR A 126 18.48 15.20 -11.47
N ARG A 127 17.42 15.05 -12.26
CA ARG A 127 17.00 16.10 -13.19
C ARG A 127 15.97 16.98 -12.50
N ASP A 128 16.13 18.29 -12.66
CA ASP A 128 15.10 19.24 -12.25
C ASP A 128 13.86 19.07 -13.15
N SER A 129 12.72 18.80 -12.56
CA SER A 129 11.43 18.58 -13.23
C SER A 129 10.31 19.16 -12.39
N SER A 130 9.16 19.44 -13.01
CA SER A 130 7.98 19.81 -12.25
C SER A 130 7.60 18.70 -11.27
N HIS A 131 6.89 19.03 -10.18
CA HIS A 131 6.46 18.06 -9.18
C HIS A 131 5.59 16.96 -9.84
N ASP A 132 4.66 17.34 -10.70
CA ASP A 132 3.76 16.43 -11.39
C ASP A 132 4.49 15.50 -12.36
N ASP A 133 5.42 16.03 -13.17
CA ASP A 133 6.25 15.22 -14.07
C ASP A 133 7.11 14.23 -13.29
N SER A 134 7.61 14.63 -12.12
CA SER A 134 8.37 13.75 -11.23
C SER A 134 7.51 12.59 -10.72
N LEU A 135 6.26 12.82 -10.31
CA LEU A 135 5.34 11.77 -9.87
C LEU A 135 4.93 10.84 -11.02
N ASP A 136 4.75 11.36 -12.23
CA ASP A 136 4.42 10.55 -13.41
C ASP A 136 5.61 9.68 -13.84
N LEU A 137 6.85 10.19 -13.73
CA LEU A 137 8.07 9.39 -13.87
C LEU A 137 8.19 8.32 -12.79
N LEU A 138 7.88 8.66 -11.52
CA LEU A 138 7.90 7.71 -10.41
C LEU A 138 6.90 6.56 -10.67
N TYR A 139 5.67 6.88 -11.08
CA TYR A 139 4.70 5.85 -11.45
C TYR A 139 5.23 4.95 -12.56
N THR A 140 5.81 5.54 -13.62
CA THR A 140 6.37 4.77 -14.74
C THR A 140 7.53 3.88 -14.27
N LEU A 141 8.42 4.38 -13.41
CA LEU A 141 9.49 3.59 -12.79
C LEU A 141 8.96 2.41 -11.97
N ILE A 142 7.88 2.60 -11.23
CA ILE A 142 7.24 1.52 -10.46
C ILE A 142 6.68 0.46 -11.41
N VAL A 143 5.98 0.87 -12.48
CA VAL A 143 5.39 -0.05 -13.46
C VAL A 143 6.44 -0.92 -14.15
N PHE A 144 7.56 -0.34 -14.54
CA PHE A 144 8.67 -1.05 -15.20
C PHE A 144 9.69 -1.61 -14.21
N GLY A 145 9.53 -1.32 -12.92
CA GLY A 145 10.42 -1.74 -11.85
C GLY A 145 10.17 -3.17 -11.35
N TYR A 146 11.15 -3.72 -10.65
CA TYR A 146 11.07 -5.05 -10.09
C TYR A 146 9.91 -5.15 -9.10
N ASN A 147 9.04 -6.14 -9.31
CA ASN A 147 7.84 -6.40 -8.51
C ASN A 147 6.88 -5.20 -8.35
N ASN A 148 6.97 -4.18 -9.21
CA ASN A 148 6.16 -2.95 -9.10
C ASN A 148 6.22 -2.33 -7.69
N GLN A 149 7.41 -2.33 -7.08
CA GLN A 149 7.66 -1.77 -5.76
C GLN A 149 8.17 -0.33 -5.86
N MET A 150 7.70 0.51 -4.98
CA MET A 150 8.30 1.80 -4.68
C MET A 150 9.41 1.57 -3.64
N ARG A 151 10.66 1.87 -4.00
CA ARG A 151 11.79 1.67 -3.12
C ARG A 151 12.80 2.80 -3.22
N PHE A 152 13.08 3.42 -2.09
CA PHE A 152 14.08 4.45 -1.91
C PHE A 152 15.20 3.93 -0.99
N ASN A 153 16.40 4.46 -1.14
CA ASN A 153 17.47 4.23 -0.17
C ASN A 153 17.38 5.28 0.95
N ARG A 154 18.26 5.16 1.96
CA ARG A 154 18.33 6.08 3.11
C ARG A 154 18.60 7.56 2.75
N HIS A 155 19.00 7.84 1.52
CA HIS A 155 19.25 9.18 1.01
C HIS A 155 18.09 9.72 0.16
N GLY A 156 16.92 9.06 0.16
CA GLY A 156 15.75 9.45 -0.63
C GLY A 156 15.89 9.19 -2.14
N VAL A 157 16.90 8.42 -2.58
CA VAL A 157 17.13 8.11 -4.00
C VAL A 157 16.36 6.85 -4.37
N PHE A 158 15.52 6.92 -5.41
CA PHE A 158 14.82 5.76 -5.95
C PHE A 158 15.81 4.72 -6.50
N ASN A 159 15.79 3.51 -5.96
CA ASN A 159 16.80 2.49 -6.23
C ASN A 159 16.25 1.12 -6.65
N ASN A 160 14.94 1.02 -6.95
CA ASN A 160 14.37 -0.22 -7.44
C ASN A 160 14.99 -0.60 -8.81
N PRO A 161 15.41 -1.85 -9.04
CA PRO A 161 15.94 -2.27 -10.33
C PRO A 161 14.81 -2.48 -11.36
N VAL A 162 15.19 -2.59 -12.65
CA VAL A 162 14.26 -2.92 -13.74
C VAL A 162 13.58 -4.26 -13.52
N GLY A 163 12.28 -4.30 -13.79
CA GLY A 163 11.42 -5.48 -13.70
C GLY A 163 11.32 -6.28 -15.00
N LYS A 164 10.65 -7.42 -14.92
CA LYS A 164 10.39 -8.32 -16.06
C LYS A 164 9.16 -7.96 -16.90
N ARG A 165 8.40 -6.96 -16.49
CA ARG A 165 7.11 -6.57 -17.08
C ARG A 165 7.16 -5.12 -17.55
N ASP A 166 6.19 -4.76 -18.37
CA ASP A 166 5.95 -3.41 -18.85
C ASP A 166 4.53 -2.94 -18.45
N PHE A 167 4.11 -1.82 -19.02
CA PHE A 167 2.75 -1.26 -18.80
C PHE A 167 1.71 -2.06 -19.59
N ASN A 168 1.63 -3.35 -19.31
CA ASN A 168 0.72 -4.29 -19.96
C ASN A 168 -0.73 -4.12 -19.48
N ILE A 169 -1.65 -4.80 -20.18
CA ILE A 169 -3.09 -4.72 -19.93
C ILE A 169 -3.49 -4.98 -18.46
N ARG A 170 -2.74 -5.82 -17.71
CA ARG A 170 -3.03 -6.07 -16.30
C ARG A 170 -2.67 -4.88 -15.41
N MET A 171 -1.56 -4.20 -15.72
CA MET A 171 -1.19 -2.96 -15.01
C MET A 171 -2.14 -1.82 -15.36
N GLN A 172 -2.53 -1.72 -16.62
CA GLN A 172 -3.53 -0.73 -17.06
C GLN A 172 -4.88 -0.96 -16.37
N ALA A 173 -5.31 -2.21 -16.21
CA ALA A 173 -6.53 -2.53 -15.47
C ALA A 173 -6.44 -2.13 -13.99
N LYS A 174 -5.32 -2.40 -13.32
CA LYS A 174 -5.12 -1.97 -11.93
C LYS A 174 -5.15 -0.45 -11.77
N LEU A 175 -4.53 0.27 -12.69
CA LEU A 175 -4.55 1.74 -12.72
C LEU A 175 -5.98 2.27 -12.87
N ARG A 176 -6.71 1.74 -13.84
CA ARG A 176 -8.11 2.10 -14.10
C ARG A 176 -8.96 1.85 -12.85
N ASP A 177 -8.88 0.65 -12.30
CA ASP A 177 -9.70 0.24 -11.15
C ASP A 177 -9.37 1.08 -9.91
N PHE A 178 -8.10 1.47 -9.72
CA PHE A 178 -7.68 2.38 -8.66
C PHE A 178 -8.28 3.79 -8.84
N ILE A 179 -8.14 4.39 -10.03
CA ILE A 179 -8.67 5.73 -10.32
C ILE A 179 -10.20 5.75 -10.11
N HIS A 180 -10.91 4.79 -10.69
CA HIS A 180 -12.36 4.72 -10.56
C HIS A 180 -12.81 4.56 -9.11
N ALA A 181 -12.18 3.66 -8.35
CA ALA A 181 -12.56 3.43 -6.96
C ALA A 181 -12.25 4.63 -6.07
N SER A 182 -11.08 5.26 -6.22
CA SER A 182 -10.72 6.41 -5.41
C SER A 182 -11.63 7.61 -5.67
N GLN A 183 -12.08 7.82 -6.91
CA GLN A 183 -13.00 8.88 -7.26
C GLN A 183 -14.44 8.57 -6.83
N SER A 184 -14.95 7.38 -7.13
CA SER A 184 -16.33 7.00 -6.78
C SER A 184 -16.59 6.94 -5.27
N LYS A 185 -15.54 6.66 -4.49
CA LYS A 185 -15.61 6.59 -3.02
C LYS A 185 -15.15 7.87 -2.32
N HIS A 186 -14.82 8.91 -3.07
CA HIS A 186 -14.32 10.18 -2.52
C HIS A 186 -13.18 9.97 -1.49
N ILE A 187 -12.14 9.18 -1.87
CA ILE A 187 -11.01 8.92 -0.99
C ILE A 187 -10.11 10.15 -0.90
N HIS A 188 -9.94 10.67 0.31
CA HIS A 188 -9.03 11.75 0.64
C HIS A 188 -7.70 11.18 1.14
N PHE A 189 -6.63 11.42 0.40
CA PHE A 189 -5.28 11.01 0.79
C PHE A 189 -4.64 12.06 1.67
N CYS A 190 -4.23 11.67 2.90
CA CYS A 190 -3.59 12.53 3.89
C CYS A 190 -2.17 12.06 4.16
N ASN A 191 -1.24 13.00 4.32
CA ASN A 191 0.15 12.71 4.67
C ASN A 191 0.47 13.34 6.02
N ASP A 192 0.21 12.60 7.08
CA ASP A 192 0.45 13.09 8.44
C ASP A 192 0.84 11.95 9.39
N ASP A 193 1.40 12.31 10.55
CA ASP A 193 1.54 11.37 11.65
C ASP A 193 0.16 10.94 12.14
N PHE A 194 0.00 9.65 12.45
CA PHE A 194 -1.29 9.11 12.89
C PHE A 194 -1.87 9.85 14.10
N SER A 195 -1.02 10.36 14.99
CA SER A 195 -1.43 11.08 16.19
C SER A 195 -2.07 12.45 15.91
N ASN A 196 -1.86 13.01 14.72
CA ASN A 196 -2.46 14.27 14.28
C ASN A 196 -3.81 14.07 13.57
N ILE A 197 -4.17 12.83 13.25
CA ILE A 197 -5.45 12.53 12.60
C ILE A 197 -6.56 12.66 13.63
N GLY A 198 -7.47 13.62 13.41
CA GLY A 198 -8.58 13.90 14.30
C GLY A 198 -9.63 12.78 14.33
N PHE A 199 -10.34 12.66 15.45
CA PHE A 199 -11.49 11.78 15.55
C PHE A 199 -12.77 12.51 15.11
N TYR A 200 -13.54 11.92 14.20
CA TYR A 200 -14.70 12.54 13.53
C TYR A 200 -16.05 12.15 14.15
N GLY A 201 -16.07 11.81 15.44
CA GLY A 201 -17.31 11.51 16.16
C GLY A 201 -17.74 10.04 16.11
N ARG A 202 -18.87 9.72 16.76
CA ARG A 202 -19.34 8.34 16.97
C ARG A 202 -19.62 7.52 15.70
N ASN A 203 -19.86 8.20 14.58
CA ASN A 203 -20.09 7.56 13.29
C ASN A 203 -18.78 7.39 12.47
N ALA A 204 -17.62 7.69 13.07
CA ALA A 204 -16.33 7.36 12.49
C ALA A 204 -15.90 5.95 12.88
N PHE A 205 -15.25 5.29 11.91
CA PHE A 205 -14.57 4.02 12.12
C PHE A 205 -13.10 4.16 11.74
N VAL A 206 -12.21 3.85 12.68
CA VAL A 206 -10.75 3.92 12.49
C VAL A 206 -10.21 2.51 12.30
N TYR A 207 -9.56 2.26 11.17
CA TYR A 207 -8.76 1.06 10.95
C TYR A 207 -7.28 1.41 11.03
N ALA A 208 -6.52 0.67 11.83
CA ALA A 208 -5.09 0.83 12.00
C ALA A 208 -4.35 -0.45 11.60
N ASP A 209 -3.36 -0.34 10.72
CA ASP A 209 -2.45 -1.40 10.31
C ASP A 209 -1.01 -0.87 10.35
N PRO A 210 -0.47 -0.61 11.56
CA PRO A 210 0.85 0.00 11.72
C PRO A 210 1.96 -0.95 11.30
N PRO A 211 3.19 -0.46 11.07
CA PRO A 211 4.36 -1.31 11.00
C PRO A 211 4.48 -2.15 12.31
N TYR A 212 4.72 -3.46 12.18
CA TYR A 212 4.79 -4.31 13.36
C TYR A 212 6.17 -4.20 14.04
N SER A 213 6.21 -3.88 15.32
CA SER A 213 7.45 -3.74 16.11
C SER A 213 8.30 -5.02 16.14
N LEU A 214 7.67 -6.19 15.95
CA LEU A 214 8.37 -7.49 15.83
C LEU A 214 9.04 -7.71 14.47
N THR A 215 8.79 -6.89 13.46
CA THR A 215 9.40 -7.05 12.14
C THR A 215 10.73 -6.29 12.05
N THR A 216 11.76 -6.95 11.52
CA THR A 216 13.00 -6.30 11.08
C THR A 216 12.92 -5.90 9.60
N ALA A 217 11.75 -5.52 9.12
CA ALA A 217 11.54 -5.25 7.71
C ALA A 217 12.32 -4.02 7.26
N VAL A 218 12.85 -4.07 6.04
CA VAL A 218 13.65 -3.02 5.38
C VAL A 218 12.94 -1.65 5.34
N TYR A 219 11.64 -1.62 5.56
CA TYR A 219 10.82 -0.40 5.69
C TYR A 219 10.94 0.26 7.07
N ASN A 220 11.37 -0.47 8.11
CA ASN A 220 11.60 0.11 9.45
C ASN A 220 12.89 0.95 9.52
N GLU A 221 13.74 0.90 8.49
CA GLU A 221 14.94 1.77 8.45
C GLU A 221 14.60 3.23 8.14
N ALA A 222 13.48 3.48 7.47
CA ALA A 222 13.01 4.84 7.16
C ALA A 222 12.04 5.38 8.24
N THR A 223 11.26 4.48 8.88
CA THR A 223 10.40 4.80 10.02
C THR A 223 10.76 3.84 11.14
N SER A 224 11.49 4.30 12.14
CA SER A 224 11.94 3.50 13.29
C SER A 224 10.79 3.11 14.22
N TRP A 225 9.78 2.38 13.69
CA TRP A 225 8.65 1.91 14.49
C TRP A 225 9.13 0.95 15.58
N ASN A 226 8.78 1.23 16.81
CA ASN A 226 9.24 0.52 17.99
C ASN A 226 8.15 0.46 19.06
N GLU A 227 8.43 -0.14 20.21
CA GLU A 227 7.48 -0.28 21.31
C GLU A 227 6.92 1.06 21.82
N LYS A 228 7.67 2.16 21.74
CA LYS A 228 7.18 3.49 22.11
C LYS A 228 6.10 3.97 21.14
N ASN A 229 6.25 3.70 19.85
CA ASN A 229 5.24 4.01 18.85
C ASN A 229 3.99 3.14 19.04
N ASP A 230 4.16 1.85 19.37
CA ASP A 230 3.04 0.97 19.75
C ASP A 230 2.26 1.57 20.93
N GLN A 231 2.95 2.03 21.99
CA GLN A 231 2.31 2.63 23.15
C GLN A 231 1.51 3.91 22.81
N LEU A 232 2.09 4.81 22.01
CA LEU A 232 1.40 6.01 21.54
C LEU A 232 0.15 5.67 20.71
N LEU A 233 0.22 4.62 19.87
CA LEU A 233 -0.93 4.16 19.10
C LEU A 233 -2.02 3.57 20.03
N PHE A 234 -1.64 2.81 21.04
CA PHE A 234 -2.59 2.28 22.01
C PHE A 234 -3.32 3.41 22.77
N GLU A 235 -2.60 4.44 23.20
CA GLU A 235 -3.18 5.63 23.84
C GLU A 235 -4.15 6.37 22.89
N TYR A 236 -3.77 6.51 21.62
CA TYR A 236 -4.64 7.09 20.59
C TYR A 236 -5.94 6.28 20.42
N LEU A 237 -5.86 4.95 20.28
CA LEU A 237 -7.01 4.07 20.12
C LEU A 237 -7.89 4.05 21.40
N ASP A 238 -7.28 4.07 22.58
CA ASP A 238 -7.99 4.21 23.85
C ASP A 238 -8.76 5.54 23.94
N SER A 239 -8.21 6.62 23.39
CA SER A 239 -8.90 7.90 23.31
C SER A 239 -10.14 7.86 22.42
N ILE A 240 -10.06 7.14 21.29
CA ILE A 240 -11.21 6.90 20.39
C ILE A 240 -12.32 6.14 21.13
N ASP A 241 -11.95 5.06 21.84
CA ASP A 241 -12.89 4.28 22.63
C ASP A 241 -13.59 5.12 23.70
N ASN A 242 -12.83 5.90 24.47
CA ASN A 242 -13.35 6.81 25.49
C ASN A 242 -14.33 7.86 24.93
N LEU A 243 -14.16 8.26 23.68
CA LEU A 243 -15.07 9.18 22.98
C LEU A 243 -16.28 8.47 22.33
N GLY A 244 -16.40 7.15 22.51
CA GLY A 244 -17.46 6.31 21.95
C GLY A 244 -17.32 6.06 20.45
N GLY A 245 -16.10 6.17 19.92
CA GLY A 245 -15.75 5.80 18.56
C GLY A 245 -15.47 4.31 18.41
N ARG A 246 -15.38 3.86 17.16
CA ARG A 246 -15.08 2.46 16.82
C ARG A 246 -13.71 2.37 16.17
N PHE A 247 -12.93 1.36 16.58
CA PHE A 247 -11.67 1.08 15.93
C PHE A 247 -11.46 -0.44 15.69
N ALA A 248 -10.60 -0.75 14.73
CA ALA A 248 -10.01 -2.06 14.50
C ALA A 248 -8.50 -1.93 14.27
N LEU A 249 -7.71 -2.67 15.05
CA LEU A 249 -6.26 -2.72 14.94
C LEU A 249 -5.82 -4.09 14.40
N SER A 250 -5.19 -4.11 13.21
CA SER A 250 -4.44 -5.28 12.71
C SER A 250 -3.04 -5.28 13.30
N ASN A 251 -2.62 -6.41 13.87
CA ASN A 251 -1.26 -6.58 14.36
C ASN A 251 -0.93 -8.09 14.51
N VAL A 252 0.23 -8.42 15.09
CA VAL A 252 0.66 -9.78 15.34
C VAL A 252 1.00 -9.99 16.81
N PHE A 253 0.45 -11.04 17.43
CA PHE A 253 0.84 -11.46 18.78
C PHE A 253 2.17 -12.18 18.78
N THR A 254 2.40 -13.01 17.76
CA THR A 254 3.64 -13.75 17.61
C THR A 254 4.12 -13.71 16.17
N LEU A 255 5.41 -13.48 15.98
CA LEU A 255 6.06 -13.50 14.66
C LEU A 255 7.43 -14.13 14.76
N LYS A 256 7.66 -15.25 14.05
CA LYS A 256 8.95 -15.96 14.01
C LYS A 256 9.54 -16.23 15.39
N GLY A 257 8.70 -16.66 16.34
CA GLY A 257 9.09 -16.98 17.71
C GLY A 257 9.27 -15.81 18.66
N LYS A 258 9.06 -14.57 18.22
CA LYS A 258 9.00 -13.39 19.07
C LYS A 258 7.56 -13.08 19.43
N THR A 259 7.29 -12.62 20.66
CA THR A 259 5.96 -12.32 21.17
C THR A 259 5.85 -10.84 21.54
N ASN A 260 4.76 -10.18 21.13
CA ASN A 260 4.44 -8.81 21.50
C ASN A 260 3.62 -8.78 22.79
N PHE A 261 4.31 -8.82 23.93
CA PHE A 261 3.68 -8.85 25.27
C PHE A 261 2.91 -7.55 25.58
N SER A 262 3.37 -6.41 25.09
CA SER A 262 2.70 -5.12 25.31
C SER A 262 1.34 -5.08 24.60
N LEU A 263 1.28 -5.56 23.35
CA LEU A 263 0.04 -5.66 22.61
C LEU A 263 -0.94 -6.64 23.28
N ILE A 264 -0.47 -7.85 23.66
CA ILE A 264 -1.32 -8.83 24.36
C ILE A 264 -1.90 -8.24 25.64
N LYS A 265 -1.08 -7.57 26.46
CA LYS A 265 -1.55 -6.95 27.71
C LYS A 265 -2.58 -5.86 27.43
N TRP A 266 -2.32 -4.97 26.47
CA TRP A 266 -3.23 -3.87 26.14
C TRP A 266 -4.56 -4.38 25.57
N SER A 267 -4.52 -5.38 24.70
CA SER A 267 -5.70 -5.90 24.01
C SER A 267 -6.68 -6.71 24.86
N ASN A 268 -6.29 -7.12 26.09
CA ASN A 268 -7.14 -7.93 26.98
C ASN A 268 -8.50 -7.29 27.33
N LYS A 269 -8.63 -5.97 27.17
CA LYS A 269 -9.89 -5.22 27.41
C LYS A 269 -10.77 -5.12 26.18
N TYR A 270 -10.35 -5.65 25.03
CA TYR A 270 -10.99 -5.55 23.72
C TYR A 270 -11.33 -6.93 23.16
N HIS A 271 -12.04 -6.97 22.04
CA HIS A 271 -12.33 -8.21 21.31
C HIS A 271 -11.16 -8.59 20.41
N ILE A 272 -10.70 -9.82 20.53
CA ILE A 272 -9.55 -10.35 19.77
C ILE A 272 -10.05 -11.39 18.77
N HIS A 273 -9.74 -11.17 17.49
CA HIS A 273 -10.07 -12.08 16.39
C HIS A 273 -8.77 -12.57 15.76
N HIS A 274 -8.50 -13.89 15.82
CA HIS A 274 -7.36 -14.50 15.17
C HIS A 274 -7.62 -14.66 13.67
N LEU A 275 -6.66 -14.21 12.84
CA LEU A 275 -6.77 -14.25 11.39
C LEU A 275 -5.91 -15.37 10.79
N ASN A 276 -6.44 -16.06 9.80
CA ASN A 276 -5.73 -17.16 9.14
C ASN A 276 -4.94 -16.63 7.92
N MET A 277 -3.62 -16.48 8.05
CA MET A 277 -2.75 -16.26 6.91
C MET A 277 -2.11 -17.56 6.44
N SER A 278 -2.58 -18.12 5.33
CA SER A 278 -1.83 -19.17 4.64
C SER A 278 -0.69 -18.55 3.83
N TYR A 279 0.53 -18.61 4.35
CA TYR A 279 1.77 -18.19 3.65
C TYR A 279 2.22 -19.18 2.55
N SER A 280 1.32 -19.96 1.96
CA SER A 280 1.65 -21.07 1.05
C SER A 280 2.32 -20.69 -0.28
N TYR A 281 2.57 -19.39 -0.56
CA TYR A 281 3.13 -18.92 -1.84
C TYR A 281 4.24 -17.87 -1.74
N SER A 282 4.92 -17.72 -0.63
CA SER A 282 6.16 -16.93 -0.59
C SER A 282 7.36 -17.83 -0.82
N SER A 283 7.86 -17.79 -2.06
CA SER A 283 9.16 -18.15 -2.61
C SER A 283 10.12 -19.03 -1.77
N TYR A 284 10.68 -20.02 -2.45
CA TYR A 284 11.96 -20.72 -2.22
C TYR A 284 12.80 -20.12 -1.08
N ASN A 285 13.07 -20.93 -0.05
CA ASN A 285 13.97 -20.65 1.08
C ASN A 285 13.43 -19.90 2.30
N THR A 286 12.24 -20.21 2.78
CA THR A 286 11.94 -19.89 4.19
C THR A 286 11.80 -21.17 4.99
N VAL A 287 12.79 -21.39 5.85
CA VAL A 287 12.72 -22.37 6.94
C VAL A 287 11.43 -22.07 7.72
N ARG A 288 10.54 -23.07 7.82
CA ARG A 288 9.32 -23.01 8.63
C ARG A 288 9.68 -23.03 10.12
N SER A 289 10.25 -21.94 10.64
CA SER A 289 10.52 -21.80 12.07
C SER A 289 9.69 -20.64 12.63
N GLY A 290 8.62 -20.98 13.33
CA GLY A 290 7.80 -20.06 14.11
C GLY A 290 6.40 -19.82 13.52
N SER A 291 5.38 -20.02 14.33
CA SER A 291 4.00 -19.64 14.03
C SER A 291 3.89 -18.13 13.97
N THR A 292 3.14 -17.62 12.99
CA THR A 292 2.68 -16.23 12.99
C THR A 292 1.25 -16.24 13.49
N ASP A 293 0.95 -15.43 14.49
CA ASP A 293 -0.39 -15.22 15.02
C ASP A 293 -0.82 -13.79 14.70
N GLU A 294 -1.53 -13.64 13.59
CA GLU A 294 -2.07 -12.36 13.13
C GLU A 294 -3.45 -12.15 13.73
N VAL A 295 -3.71 -10.98 14.27
CA VAL A 295 -4.94 -10.65 14.98
C VAL A 295 -5.56 -9.35 14.48
N LEU A 296 -6.89 -9.26 14.59
CA LEU A 296 -7.66 -8.03 14.55
C LEU A 296 -8.23 -7.77 15.93
N ILE A 297 -7.96 -6.61 16.49
CA ILE A 297 -8.45 -6.18 17.81
C ILE A 297 -9.48 -5.08 17.61
N THR A 298 -10.69 -5.24 18.19
CA THR A 298 -11.79 -4.29 18.01
C THR A 298 -12.40 -3.92 19.37
N ASN A 299 -12.95 -2.71 19.48
CA ASN A 299 -13.63 -2.22 20.68
C ASN A 299 -15.17 -2.34 20.62
N TYR A 300 -15.71 -3.04 19.62
CA TYR A 300 -17.15 -3.23 19.43
C TYR A 300 -17.49 -4.70 19.24
#